data_e440542d2311528afe4a67256a7ff0ae
#
_entry.id   e440542d2311528afe4a67256a7ff0ae
#
_cell.length_a   1.000
_cell.length_b   1.000
_cell.length_c   1.000
_cell.angle_alpha   90.00
_cell.angle_beta   90.00
_cell.angle_gamma   90.00
#
_symmetry.space_group_name_H-M   'P 1'
#
loop_
_entity.id
_entity.type
_entity.pdbx_description
1 polymer ?
#
loop_
_entity_poly.entity_id
_entity_poly.type
_entity_poly.pdbx_seq_one_letter_code
_entity_poly.pdbx_strand_id
1 'polypeptide(L)'
;YLWQNKHTVVIGRNQNAWQECRTTELERDGGTLARRLSGGGAVYHDLGNLNFTFSLRTQDYDLRRQQSVIVEACRSLGIPAEISGRNDILTNGCKFSGNSFYSHAGCSFHNGTLLVNVDMANLGKYLTPSKTKLESKGVASVRSRVINLTELKPDLTIDGMAQAMVKALETVYGLKAEELREEDFDAAEIERRYQRFHSYDWVYGKSVPCSFSCAKRFSWGEVTLELAVENGCVADAAVWSDAMDAEFAAPLAQALRGCRFV
;
A
#
# COMPACT_ATOMS: atom_id res chain seq x y z
N TYR A 1 10.07 7.06 -9.54
CA TYR A 1 9.21 6.34 -10.49
C TYR A 1 7.76 6.77 -10.28
N LEU A 2 7.10 7.20 -11.36
CA LEU A 2 5.67 7.57 -11.37
C LEU A 2 4.91 6.55 -12.22
N TRP A 3 3.75 6.09 -11.75
CA TRP A 3 3.02 5.01 -12.41
C TRP A 3 1.54 4.97 -12.03
N GLN A 4 0.74 4.29 -12.83
CA GLN A 4 -0.69 4.10 -12.63
C GLN A 4 -1.06 2.62 -12.74
N ASN A 5 -2.12 2.22 -12.03
CA ASN A 5 -2.83 0.96 -12.26
C ASN A 5 -4.25 1.26 -12.73
N LYS A 6 -4.74 0.44 -13.63
CA LYS A 6 -6.14 0.45 -14.05
C LYS A 6 -6.91 -0.58 -13.23
N HIS A 7 -7.94 -0.12 -12.49
CA HIS A 7 -8.91 -1.00 -11.81
C HIS A 7 -8.26 -2.11 -10.97
N THR A 8 -7.42 -1.73 -10.02
CA THR A 8 -6.60 -2.67 -9.26
C THR A 8 -6.77 -2.46 -7.76
N VAL A 9 -7.00 -3.54 -7.00
CA VAL A 9 -6.82 -3.56 -5.55
C VAL A 9 -5.39 -4.00 -5.24
N VAL A 10 -4.67 -3.22 -4.44
CA VAL A 10 -3.32 -3.55 -3.98
C VAL A 10 -3.34 -3.79 -2.48
N ILE A 11 -3.12 -5.02 -2.06
CA ILE A 11 -3.03 -5.40 -0.65
C ILE A 11 -1.61 -5.30 -0.12
N GLY A 12 -1.47 -5.09 1.19
CA GLY A 12 -0.18 -5.12 1.86
C GLY A 12 0.42 -6.51 1.96
N ARG A 13 1.72 -6.57 2.24
CA ARG A 13 2.52 -7.81 2.28
C ARG A 13 1.88 -8.92 3.12
N ASN A 14 1.36 -8.59 4.27
CA ASN A 14 0.87 -9.54 5.26
C ASN A 14 -0.67 -9.59 5.36
N GLN A 15 -1.40 -8.98 4.40
CA GLN A 15 -2.85 -8.99 4.43
C GLN A 15 -3.45 -10.28 3.85
N ASN A 16 -4.55 -10.73 4.42
CA ASN A 16 -5.35 -11.81 3.86
C ASN A 16 -6.20 -11.26 2.69
N ALA A 17 -5.96 -11.77 1.49
CA ALA A 17 -6.59 -11.29 0.26
C ALA A 17 -8.13 -11.35 0.32
N TRP A 18 -8.69 -12.43 0.83
CA TRP A 18 -10.15 -12.66 0.89
C TRP A 18 -10.85 -11.85 2.00
N GLN A 19 -10.10 -11.46 3.05
CA GLN A 19 -10.65 -10.61 4.11
C GLN A 19 -10.62 -9.12 3.72
N GLU A 20 -9.64 -8.70 2.94
CA GLU A 20 -9.42 -7.30 2.61
C GLU A 20 -10.05 -6.85 1.29
N CYS A 21 -10.35 -7.82 0.40
CA CYS A 21 -10.86 -7.55 -0.94
C CYS A 21 -12.04 -8.47 -1.29
N ARG A 22 -13.06 -7.91 -1.91
CA ARG A 22 -14.13 -8.67 -2.56
C ARG A 22 -13.62 -9.19 -3.90
N THR A 23 -12.81 -10.24 -3.85
CA THR A 23 -12.05 -10.74 -5.00
C THR A 23 -12.95 -11.17 -6.15
N THR A 24 -14.07 -11.86 -5.84
CA THR A 24 -15.03 -12.33 -6.86
C THR A 24 -15.69 -11.18 -7.61
N GLU A 25 -16.11 -10.11 -6.89
CA GLU A 25 -16.69 -8.93 -7.53
C GLU A 25 -15.63 -8.17 -8.35
N LEU A 26 -14.40 -8.05 -7.83
CA LEU A 26 -13.32 -7.40 -8.53
C LEU A 26 -13.01 -8.10 -9.86
N GLU A 27 -12.85 -9.42 -9.85
CA GLU A 27 -12.58 -10.23 -11.03
C GLU A 27 -13.72 -10.17 -12.05
N ARG A 28 -14.98 -10.31 -11.60
CA ARG A 28 -16.16 -10.21 -12.46
C ARG A 28 -16.23 -8.88 -13.20
N ASP A 29 -15.81 -7.79 -12.53
CA ASP A 29 -15.84 -6.44 -13.09
C ASP A 29 -14.55 -6.11 -13.88
N GLY A 30 -13.67 -7.10 -14.13
CA GLY A 30 -12.44 -6.98 -14.91
C GLY A 30 -11.29 -6.30 -14.17
N GLY A 31 -11.34 -6.25 -12.83
CA GLY A 31 -10.28 -5.72 -11.99
C GLY A 31 -9.20 -6.75 -11.65
N THR A 32 -8.10 -6.27 -11.11
CA THR A 32 -6.92 -7.08 -10.74
C THR A 32 -6.63 -6.96 -9.26
N LEU A 33 -6.27 -8.08 -8.63
CA LEU A 33 -5.71 -8.09 -7.28
C LEU A 33 -4.19 -8.22 -7.35
N ALA A 34 -3.48 -7.36 -6.63
CA ALA A 34 -2.03 -7.38 -6.51
C ALA A 34 -1.59 -7.30 -5.05
N ARG A 35 -0.46 -7.92 -4.72
CA ARG A 35 0.19 -7.82 -3.40
C ARG A 35 1.52 -7.10 -3.52
N ARG A 36 1.71 -6.04 -2.73
CA ARG A 36 2.97 -5.28 -2.69
C ARG A 36 3.94 -5.86 -1.65
N LEU A 37 5.21 -5.46 -1.75
CA LEU A 37 6.27 -5.83 -0.81
C LEU A 37 6.15 -5.16 0.56
N SER A 38 5.64 -3.92 0.60
CA SER A 38 5.49 -3.14 1.83
C SER A 38 4.25 -3.56 2.63
N GLY A 39 4.26 -3.28 3.93
CA GLY A 39 3.12 -3.47 4.80
C GLY A 39 2.00 -2.44 4.60
N GLY A 40 1.11 -2.35 5.57
CA GLY A 40 -0.04 -1.45 5.55
C GLY A 40 -1.31 -2.07 4.96
N GLY A 41 -2.39 -1.28 4.92
CA GLY A 41 -3.72 -1.70 4.47
C GLY A 41 -3.89 -1.79 2.95
N ALA A 42 -5.03 -2.34 2.52
CA ALA A 42 -5.42 -2.41 1.13
C ALA A 42 -5.80 -1.03 0.57
N VAL A 43 -5.52 -0.82 -0.71
CA VAL A 43 -5.85 0.38 -1.47
C VAL A 43 -6.46 0.02 -2.82
N TYR A 44 -7.29 0.91 -3.35
CA TYR A 44 -7.84 0.78 -4.70
C TYR A 44 -7.18 1.81 -5.62
N HIS A 45 -6.80 1.39 -6.80
CA HIS A 45 -6.21 2.22 -7.84
C HIS A 45 -7.05 2.16 -9.11
N ASP A 46 -7.30 3.33 -9.68
CA ASP A 46 -7.75 3.52 -11.05
C ASP A 46 -6.87 4.56 -11.77
N LEU A 47 -7.24 4.93 -12.98
CA LEU A 47 -6.47 5.91 -13.76
C LEU A 47 -6.60 7.36 -13.24
N GLY A 48 -7.43 7.60 -12.22
CA GLY A 48 -7.49 8.85 -11.46
C GLY A 48 -6.49 8.93 -10.32
N ASN A 49 -5.75 7.83 -10.05
CA ASN A 49 -4.70 7.76 -9.04
C ASN A 49 -3.32 7.77 -9.69
N LEU A 50 -2.46 8.69 -9.30
CA LEU A 50 -1.04 8.65 -9.63
C LEU A 50 -0.27 8.01 -8.46
N ASN A 51 0.52 6.99 -8.75
CA ASN A 51 1.41 6.39 -7.77
C ASN A 51 2.82 6.94 -7.94
N PHE A 52 3.55 7.00 -6.84
CA PHE A 52 4.98 7.30 -6.85
C PHE A 52 5.77 6.26 -6.06
N THR A 53 7.03 6.09 -6.43
CA THR A 53 8.01 5.28 -5.70
C THR A 53 9.35 6.02 -5.68
N PHE A 54 9.84 6.33 -4.48
CA PHE A 54 11.23 6.68 -4.25
C PHE A 54 11.99 5.43 -3.88
N SER A 55 13.05 5.11 -4.61
CA SER A 55 13.93 3.97 -4.34
C SER A 55 15.36 4.48 -4.17
N LEU A 56 15.98 4.21 -3.02
CA LEU A 56 17.29 4.70 -2.66
C LEU A 56 18.08 3.62 -1.93
N ARG A 57 19.40 3.77 -1.87
CA ARG A 57 20.20 3.01 -0.90
C ARG A 57 19.75 3.39 0.51
N THR A 58 19.71 2.43 1.43
CA THR A 58 19.19 2.67 2.80
C THR A 58 19.94 3.79 3.52
N GLN A 59 21.22 3.95 3.27
CA GLN A 59 22.03 5.04 3.85
C GLN A 59 21.62 6.45 3.37
N ASP A 60 21.01 6.55 2.18
CA ASP A 60 20.60 7.81 1.55
C ASP A 60 19.08 8.07 1.76
N TYR A 61 18.41 7.19 2.52
CA TYR A 61 16.97 7.24 2.72
C TYR A 61 16.58 8.31 3.75
N ASP A 62 15.84 9.32 3.29
CA ASP A 62 15.27 10.37 4.12
C ASP A 62 13.78 10.53 3.80
N LEU A 63 12.95 9.93 4.64
CA LEU A 63 11.50 9.96 4.47
C LEU A 63 10.93 11.39 4.47
N ARG A 64 11.42 12.26 5.34
CA ARG A 64 10.92 13.64 5.42
C ARG A 64 11.22 14.43 4.15
N ARG A 65 12.41 14.24 3.62
CA ARG A 65 12.80 14.85 2.34
C ARG A 65 11.96 14.35 1.18
N GLN A 66 11.66 13.04 1.14
CA GLN A 66 10.78 12.46 0.12
C GLN A 66 9.34 12.97 0.25
N GLN A 67 8.80 13.05 1.46
CA GLN A 67 7.47 13.62 1.69
C GLN A 67 7.40 15.12 1.32
N SER A 68 8.49 15.86 1.52
CA SER A 68 8.55 17.26 1.12
C SER A 68 8.47 17.48 -0.39
N VAL A 69 8.86 16.47 -1.21
CA VAL A 69 8.65 16.52 -2.67
C VAL A 69 7.15 16.58 -2.99
N ILE A 70 6.34 15.77 -2.31
CA ILE A 70 4.88 15.75 -2.55
C ILE A 70 4.24 17.08 -2.12
N VAL A 71 4.65 17.58 -0.96
CA VAL A 71 4.17 18.88 -0.45
C VAL A 71 4.56 20.02 -1.40
N GLU A 72 5.80 20.02 -1.89
CA GLU A 72 6.29 21.02 -2.86
C GLU A 72 5.54 20.96 -4.19
N ALA A 73 5.29 19.72 -4.71
CA ALA A 73 4.49 19.54 -5.92
C ALA A 73 3.08 20.14 -5.76
N CYS A 74 2.41 19.84 -4.66
CA CYS A 74 1.08 20.40 -4.36
C CYS A 74 1.15 21.94 -4.23
N ARG A 75 2.15 22.46 -3.52
CA ARG A 75 2.34 23.89 -3.34
C ARG A 75 2.52 24.62 -4.68
N SER A 76 3.30 24.05 -5.60
CA SER A 76 3.52 24.62 -6.94
C SER A 76 2.24 24.70 -7.77
N LEU A 77 1.25 23.86 -7.46
CA LEU A 77 -0.07 23.84 -8.08
C LEU A 77 -1.10 24.70 -7.34
N GLY A 78 -0.70 25.39 -6.27
CA GLY A 78 -1.60 26.19 -5.43
C GLY A 78 -2.46 25.37 -4.47
N ILE A 79 -2.12 24.09 -4.22
CA ILE A 79 -2.84 23.20 -3.32
C ILE A 79 -2.10 23.17 -1.98
N PRO A 80 -2.74 23.55 -0.85
CA PRO A 80 -2.13 23.42 0.47
C PRO A 80 -1.97 21.94 0.81
N ALA A 81 -0.80 21.55 1.29
CA ALA A 81 -0.52 20.16 1.70
C ALA A 81 0.34 20.13 2.94
N GLU A 82 0.05 19.18 3.83
CA GLU A 82 0.78 18.96 5.07
C GLU A 82 1.01 17.47 5.35
N ILE A 83 2.15 17.17 5.96
CA ILE A 83 2.49 15.81 6.39
C ILE A 83 1.79 15.53 7.71
N SER A 84 1.02 14.43 7.80
CA SER A 84 0.29 14.05 8.99
C SER A 84 0.65 12.64 9.46
N GLY A 85 0.98 12.52 10.74
CA GLY A 85 1.33 11.24 11.34
C GLY A 85 2.55 10.58 10.69
N ARG A 86 2.45 9.27 10.46
CA ARG A 86 3.56 8.46 9.93
C ARG A 86 3.52 8.33 8.41
N ASN A 87 2.34 8.29 7.83
CA ASN A 87 2.14 7.82 6.46
C ASN A 87 1.02 8.52 5.68
N ASP A 88 0.51 9.66 6.15
CA ASP A 88 -0.54 10.40 5.46
C ASP A 88 -0.06 11.79 5.05
N ILE A 89 -0.53 12.27 3.89
CA ILE A 89 -0.42 13.67 3.50
C ILE A 89 -1.84 14.18 3.28
N LEU A 90 -2.12 15.31 3.92
CA LEU A 90 -3.45 15.91 3.99
C LEU A 90 -3.49 17.23 3.22
N THR A 91 -4.69 17.58 2.79
CA THR A 91 -5.08 18.92 2.38
C THR A 91 -6.41 19.26 3.04
N ASN A 92 -6.50 20.44 3.68
CA ASN A 92 -7.70 20.86 4.41
C ASN A 92 -8.20 19.81 5.42
N GLY A 93 -7.28 19.08 6.07
CA GLY A 93 -7.60 18.02 7.02
C GLY A 93 -8.07 16.70 6.40
N CYS A 94 -8.16 16.60 5.06
CA CYS A 94 -8.54 15.41 4.33
C CYS A 94 -7.32 14.76 3.67
N LYS A 95 -7.26 13.43 3.71
CA LYS A 95 -6.17 12.65 3.13
C LYS A 95 -6.32 12.54 1.61
N PHE A 96 -5.26 12.92 0.88
CA PHE A 96 -5.15 12.68 -0.56
C PHE A 96 -3.98 11.76 -0.94
N SER A 97 -3.09 11.45 0.01
CA SER A 97 -1.95 10.57 -0.21
C SER A 97 -1.75 9.62 0.97
N GLY A 98 -1.67 8.34 0.67
CA GLY A 98 -1.28 7.29 1.61
C GLY A 98 0.08 6.72 1.22
N ASN A 99 0.92 6.43 2.23
CA ASN A 99 2.30 6.03 2.00
C ASN A 99 2.61 4.70 2.68
N SER A 100 3.54 3.94 2.10
CA SER A 100 4.07 2.70 2.65
C SER A 100 5.56 2.59 2.38
N PHE A 101 6.26 1.86 3.23
CA PHE A 101 7.72 1.82 3.26
C PHE A 101 8.19 0.38 3.30
N TYR A 102 9.36 0.12 2.73
CA TYR A 102 10.00 -1.18 2.79
C TYR A 102 11.50 -1.03 2.64
N SER A 103 12.27 -1.80 3.42
CA SER A 103 13.73 -1.83 3.32
C SER A 103 14.20 -3.27 3.26
N HIS A 104 15.06 -3.58 2.32
CA HIS A 104 15.61 -4.92 2.14
C HIS A 104 16.95 -4.86 1.41
N ALA A 105 17.93 -5.66 1.86
CA ALA A 105 19.22 -5.83 1.22
C ALA A 105 19.95 -4.50 0.86
N GLY A 106 19.92 -3.52 1.76
CA GLY A 106 20.57 -2.23 1.59
C GLY A 106 19.83 -1.23 0.70
N CYS A 107 18.65 -1.58 0.19
CA CYS A 107 17.76 -0.71 -0.54
C CYS A 107 16.50 -0.41 0.27
N SER A 108 16.05 0.83 0.23
CA SER A 108 14.80 1.28 0.85
C SER A 108 13.93 1.97 -0.18
N PHE A 109 12.62 1.72 -0.11
CA PHE A 109 11.69 2.45 -0.94
C PHE A 109 10.46 2.95 -0.15
N HIS A 110 9.97 4.07 -0.62
CA HIS A 110 8.78 4.75 -0.17
C HIS A 110 7.79 4.82 -1.34
N ASN A 111 6.68 4.14 -1.18
CA ASN A 111 5.58 4.18 -2.16
C ASN A 111 4.45 5.02 -1.62
N GLY A 112 3.74 5.66 -2.52
CA GLY A 112 2.51 6.35 -2.15
C GLY A 112 1.55 6.54 -3.32
N THR A 113 0.35 6.96 -2.94
CA THR A 113 -0.75 7.29 -3.84
C THR A 113 -0.99 8.80 -3.84
N LEU A 114 -1.43 9.35 -4.96
CA LEU A 114 -1.94 10.70 -5.08
C LEU A 114 -3.34 10.61 -5.68
N LEU A 115 -4.36 10.90 -4.88
CA LEU A 115 -5.76 10.87 -5.31
C LEU A 115 -6.04 12.13 -6.14
N VAL A 116 -5.78 12.06 -7.45
CA VAL A 116 -6.02 13.20 -8.35
C VAL A 116 -7.50 13.27 -8.69
N ASN A 117 -8.08 12.20 -9.26
CA ASN A 117 -9.49 12.11 -9.63
C ASN A 117 -9.99 10.67 -9.60
N VAL A 118 -9.85 10.00 -8.46
CA VAL A 118 -10.21 8.60 -8.24
C VAL A 118 -11.72 8.44 -8.12
N ASP A 119 -12.27 7.35 -8.66
CA ASP A 119 -13.67 6.96 -8.40
C ASP A 119 -13.82 6.43 -6.97
N MET A 120 -14.31 7.30 -6.08
CA MET A 120 -14.50 6.98 -4.66
C MET A 120 -15.58 5.90 -4.42
N ALA A 121 -16.50 5.66 -5.37
CA ALA A 121 -17.49 4.61 -5.25
C ALA A 121 -16.85 3.23 -5.37
N ASN A 122 -15.91 3.06 -6.30
CA ASN A 122 -15.18 1.82 -6.49
C ASN A 122 -14.28 1.46 -5.31
N LEU A 123 -13.69 2.46 -4.65
CA LEU A 123 -12.92 2.24 -3.44
C LEU A 123 -13.77 1.55 -2.35
N GLY A 124 -14.99 2.02 -2.12
CA GLY A 124 -15.93 1.40 -1.16
C GLY A 124 -16.52 0.07 -1.63
N LYS A 125 -16.55 -0.18 -2.95
CA LYS A 125 -17.11 -1.40 -3.54
C LYS A 125 -16.22 -2.63 -3.34
N TYR A 126 -14.91 -2.49 -3.52
CA TYR A 126 -14.01 -3.64 -3.55
C TYR A 126 -13.23 -3.87 -2.26
N LEU A 127 -13.02 -2.83 -1.44
CA LEU A 127 -12.33 -2.96 -0.17
C LEU A 127 -13.29 -3.37 0.95
N THR A 128 -12.85 -4.31 1.79
CA THR A 128 -13.57 -4.77 2.97
C THR A 128 -12.81 -4.28 4.22
N PRO A 129 -13.13 -3.10 4.78
CA PRO A 129 -12.48 -2.65 6.00
C PRO A 129 -12.84 -3.57 7.17
N SER A 130 -11.85 -3.91 8.01
CA SER A 130 -12.11 -4.78 9.17
C SER A 130 -13.17 -4.15 10.11
N LYS A 131 -14.00 -5.00 10.74
CA LYS A 131 -15.05 -4.56 11.68
C LYS A 131 -14.45 -3.68 12.79
N THR A 132 -13.29 -4.05 13.30
CA THR A 132 -12.54 -3.31 14.32
C THR A 132 -12.10 -1.92 13.85
N LYS A 133 -11.76 -1.74 12.58
CA LYS A 133 -11.50 -0.41 11.98
C LYS A 133 -12.77 0.43 11.89
N LEU A 134 -13.90 -0.19 11.58
CA LEU A 134 -15.19 0.49 11.51
C LEU A 134 -15.69 0.89 12.91
N GLU A 135 -15.52 0.02 13.90
CA GLU A 135 -15.90 0.28 15.30
C GLU A 135 -15.03 1.37 15.93
N SER A 136 -13.72 1.37 15.68
CA SER A 136 -12.79 2.35 16.26
C SER A 136 -12.86 3.74 15.63
N LYS A 137 -13.32 3.87 14.38
CA LYS A 137 -13.29 5.12 13.60
C LYS A 137 -14.66 5.59 13.11
N GLY A 138 -15.67 4.72 13.14
CA GLY A 138 -16.99 4.98 12.55
C GLY A 138 -17.01 4.97 11.02
N VAL A 139 -18.06 4.43 10.40
CA VAL A 139 -18.18 4.29 8.92
C VAL A 139 -18.15 5.66 8.22
N ALA A 140 -18.82 6.66 8.80
CA ALA A 140 -18.86 8.02 8.26
C ALA A 140 -17.51 8.71 8.31
N SER A 141 -16.69 8.47 9.37
CA SER A 141 -15.40 9.12 9.54
C SER A 141 -14.29 8.55 8.62
N VAL A 142 -14.47 7.35 8.08
CA VAL A 142 -13.52 6.76 7.11
C VAL A 142 -13.74 7.35 5.71
N ARG A 143 -14.99 7.56 5.30
CA ARG A 143 -15.34 8.19 4.01
C ARG A 143 -15.08 9.70 3.97
N SER A 144 -15.30 10.40 5.08
CA SER A 144 -15.14 11.87 5.15
C SER A 144 -13.69 12.35 5.21
N ARG A 145 -12.71 11.45 5.20
CA ARG A 145 -11.28 11.77 5.39
C ARG A 145 -10.42 11.70 4.14
N VAL A 146 -10.97 11.34 3.01
CA VAL A 146 -10.23 11.29 1.73
C VAL A 146 -10.81 12.33 0.77
N ILE A 147 -9.96 12.91 -0.06
CA ILE A 147 -10.34 13.95 -1.02
C ILE A 147 -9.56 13.73 -2.32
N ASN A 148 -10.19 13.97 -3.46
CA ASN A 148 -9.51 14.12 -4.74
C ASN A 148 -8.91 15.52 -4.87
N LEU A 149 -7.71 15.65 -5.41
CA LEU A 149 -7.07 16.95 -5.64
C LEU A 149 -7.84 17.80 -6.66
N THR A 150 -8.60 17.19 -7.57
CA THR A 150 -9.51 17.90 -8.50
C THR A 150 -10.66 18.62 -7.80
N GLU A 151 -11.00 18.29 -6.55
CA GLU A 151 -11.97 19.07 -5.78
C GLU A 151 -11.44 20.46 -5.39
N LEU A 152 -10.11 20.60 -5.30
CA LEU A 152 -9.43 21.88 -5.02
C LEU A 152 -8.94 22.58 -6.29
N LYS A 153 -8.57 21.80 -7.30
CA LYS A 153 -8.07 22.27 -8.59
C LYS A 153 -8.72 21.45 -9.72
N PRO A 154 -9.92 21.88 -10.19
CA PRO A 154 -10.73 21.09 -11.14
C PRO A 154 -10.06 20.80 -12.49
N ASP A 155 -9.11 21.62 -12.91
CA ASP A 155 -8.32 21.48 -14.14
C ASP A 155 -7.07 20.61 -13.97
N LEU A 156 -6.80 20.06 -12.78
CA LEU A 156 -5.65 19.22 -12.53
C LEU A 156 -5.78 17.87 -13.27
N THR A 157 -4.76 17.54 -14.04
CA THR A 157 -4.63 16.26 -14.74
C THR A 157 -3.56 15.39 -14.09
N ILE A 158 -3.57 14.09 -14.40
CA ILE A 158 -2.51 13.15 -14.00
C ILE A 158 -1.15 13.62 -14.52
N ASP A 159 -1.06 14.01 -15.78
CA ASP A 159 0.18 14.50 -16.39
C ASP A 159 0.66 15.81 -15.72
N GLY A 160 -0.26 16.70 -15.40
CA GLY A 160 0.04 17.93 -14.67
C GLY A 160 0.61 17.65 -13.27
N MET A 161 0.04 16.68 -12.56
CA MET A 161 0.55 16.24 -11.25
C MET A 161 1.92 15.54 -11.39
N ALA A 162 2.10 14.71 -12.40
CA ALA A 162 3.38 14.03 -12.66
C ALA A 162 4.50 15.04 -12.96
N GLN A 163 4.23 16.04 -13.81
CA GLN A 163 5.20 17.12 -14.09
C GLN A 163 5.53 17.93 -12.84
N ALA A 164 4.54 18.24 -11.99
CA ALA A 164 4.77 18.93 -10.72
C ALA A 164 5.64 18.10 -9.78
N MET A 165 5.44 16.77 -9.71
CA MET A 165 6.26 15.86 -8.93
C MET A 165 7.72 15.84 -9.39
N VAL A 166 7.98 15.81 -10.71
CA VAL A 166 9.35 15.84 -11.25
C VAL A 166 10.03 17.17 -10.91
N LYS A 167 9.38 18.30 -11.12
CA LYS A 167 9.92 19.62 -10.78
C LYS A 167 10.18 19.78 -9.28
N ALA A 168 9.29 19.27 -8.45
CA ALA A 168 9.45 19.29 -7.00
C ALA A 168 10.63 18.42 -6.56
N LEU A 169 10.83 17.24 -7.19
CA LEU A 169 12.01 16.41 -6.97
C LEU A 169 13.30 17.18 -7.25
N GLU A 170 13.37 17.82 -8.41
CA GLU A 170 14.52 18.65 -8.80
C GLU A 170 14.80 19.75 -7.78
N THR A 171 13.76 20.43 -7.34
CA THR A 171 13.85 21.53 -6.37
C THR A 171 14.35 21.04 -5.01
N VAL A 172 13.73 19.99 -4.47
CA VAL A 172 14.03 19.46 -3.12
C VAL A 172 15.41 18.80 -3.05
N TYR A 173 15.81 18.12 -4.12
CA TYR A 173 17.09 17.43 -4.16
C TYR A 173 18.23 18.26 -4.77
N GLY A 174 17.92 19.38 -5.41
CA GLY A 174 18.92 20.25 -6.04
C GLY A 174 19.63 19.58 -7.23
N LEU A 175 18.89 18.76 -7.99
CA LEU A 175 19.42 18.02 -9.13
C LEU A 175 18.47 18.16 -10.35
N LYS A 176 18.93 17.77 -11.52
CA LYS A 176 18.08 17.58 -12.70
C LYS A 176 17.65 16.13 -12.78
N ALA A 177 16.36 15.90 -13.04
CA ALA A 177 15.83 14.57 -13.30
C ALA A 177 16.22 14.11 -14.70
N GLU A 178 16.62 12.85 -14.80
CA GLU A 178 16.85 12.14 -16.06
C GLU A 178 15.77 11.06 -16.21
N GLU A 179 15.20 10.95 -17.41
CA GLU A 179 14.20 9.94 -17.70
C GLU A 179 14.88 8.62 -18.05
N LEU A 180 14.55 7.55 -17.31
CA LEU A 180 14.94 6.19 -17.65
C LEU A 180 13.90 5.61 -18.61
N ARG A 181 14.38 4.88 -19.62
CA ARG A 181 13.56 4.20 -20.62
C ARG A 181 13.52 2.71 -20.36
N GLU A 182 12.59 2.02 -20.99
CA GLU A 182 12.45 0.57 -20.85
C GLU A 182 13.73 -0.18 -21.24
N GLU A 183 14.45 0.31 -22.23
CA GLU A 183 15.75 -0.22 -22.71
C GLU A 183 16.90 -0.13 -21.69
N ASP A 184 16.76 0.71 -20.66
CA ASP A 184 17.74 0.85 -19.56
C ASP A 184 17.63 -0.28 -18.53
N PHE A 185 16.64 -1.15 -18.65
CA PHE A 185 16.39 -2.23 -17.72
C PHE A 185 16.59 -3.60 -18.37
N ASP A 186 17.01 -4.58 -17.55
CA ASP A 186 17.11 -5.98 -17.97
C ASP A 186 15.71 -6.60 -18.12
N ALA A 187 15.28 -6.82 -19.35
CA ALA A 187 13.97 -7.39 -19.69
C ALA A 187 13.78 -8.80 -19.09
N ALA A 188 14.83 -9.62 -19.01
CA ALA A 188 14.76 -10.96 -18.42
C ALA A 188 14.52 -10.90 -16.90
N GLU A 189 15.15 -9.94 -16.23
CA GLU A 189 14.93 -9.71 -14.80
C GLU A 189 13.53 -9.16 -14.53
N ILE A 190 13.00 -8.26 -15.38
CA ILE A 190 11.62 -7.77 -15.28
C ILE A 190 10.65 -8.93 -15.41
N GLU A 191 10.81 -9.78 -16.42
CA GLU A 191 9.95 -10.95 -16.66
C GLU A 191 10.01 -11.92 -15.48
N ARG A 192 11.19 -12.22 -14.96
CA ARG A 192 11.35 -13.07 -13.77
C ARG A 192 10.60 -12.53 -12.54
N ARG A 193 10.65 -11.21 -12.33
CA ARG A 193 9.90 -10.56 -11.25
C ARG A 193 8.42 -10.55 -11.52
N TYR A 194 8.00 -10.30 -12.74
CA TYR A 194 6.60 -10.35 -13.13
C TYR A 194 5.99 -11.73 -12.83
N GLN A 195 6.64 -12.82 -13.25
CA GLN A 195 6.18 -14.18 -12.98
C GLN A 195 6.04 -14.45 -11.47
N ARG A 196 6.98 -13.98 -10.66
CA ARG A 196 6.91 -14.10 -9.21
C ARG A 196 5.71 -13.35 -8.63
N PHE A 197 5.57 -12.07 -8.97
CA PHE A 197 4.56 -11.19 -8.36
C PHE A 197 3.16 -11.40 -8.91
N HIS A 198 3.03 -12.01 -10.07
CA HIS A 198 1.76 -12.42 -10.67
C HIS A 198 1.30 -13.80 -10.19
N SER A 199 2.16 -14.60 -9.58
CA SER A 199 1.83 -15.95 -9.14
C SER A 199 0.71 -15.97 -8.09
N TYR A 200 -0.11 -17.02 -8.12
CA TYR A 200 -1.16 -17.25 -7.12
C TYR A 200 -0.60 -17.27 -5.70
N ASP A 201 0.52 -17.96 -5.50
CA ASP A 201 1.17 -18.08 -4.20
C ASP A 201 1.62 -16.72 -3.63
N TRP A 202 2.05 -15.80 -4.51
CA TRP A 202 2.39 -14.46 -4.08
C TRP A 202 1.16 -13.63 -3.73
N VAL A 203 0.14 -13.63 -4.59
CA VAL A 203 -1.04 -12.77 -4.44
C VAL A 203 -1.92 -13.24 -3.28
N TYR A 204 -2.22 -14.53 -3.22
CA TYR A 204 -3.14 -15.09 -2.25
C TYR A 204 -2.45 -15.66 -1.00
N GLY A 205 -1.20 -16.12 -1.13
CA GLY A 205 -0.44 -16.73 -0.06
C GLY A 205 -0.83 -18.18 0.21
N LYS A 206 -0.28 -18.76 1.27
CA LYS A 206 -0.61 -20.09 1.75
C LYS A 206 -1.89 -20.07 2.58
N SER A 207 -2.85 -20.93 2.26
CA SER A 207 -3.90 -21.29 3.21
C SER A 207 -3.39 -22.34 4.18
N VAL A 208 -3.73 -22.18 5.45
CA VAL A 208 -3.47 -23.17 6.51
C VAL A 208 -4.79 -23.85 6.85
N PRO A 209 -4.87 -25.19 7.01
CA PRO A 209 -6.05 -25.85 7.52
C PRO A 209 -6.33 -25.33 8.95
N CYS A 210 -7.16 -24.31 9.07
CA CYS A 210 -7.35 -23.56 10.29
C CYS A 210 -8.31 -24.28 11.23
N SER A 211 -7.82 -24.74 12.39
CA SER A 211 -8.63 -25.28 13.49
C SER A 211 -8.88 -24.25 14.60
N PHE A 212 -8.09 -23.18 14.65
CA PHE A 212 -8.24 -22.09 15.60
C PHE A 212 -7.83 -20.77 14.98
N SER A 213 -8.64 -19.73 15.18
CA SER A 213 -8.32 -18.37 14.74
C SER A 213 -8.58 -17.37 15.86
N CYS A 214 -7.68 -16.40 15.99
CA CYS A 214 -7.89 -15.25 16.87
C CYS A 214 -7.31 -13.98 16.26
N ALA A 215 -7.89 -12.83 16.62
CA ALA A 215 -7.43 -11.53 16.17
C ALA A 215 -7.29 -10.57 17.35
N LYS A 216 -6.28 -9.69 17.27
CA LYS A 216 -6.07 -8.62 18.24
C LYS A 216 -5.61 -7.34 17.56
N ARG A 217 -6.25 -6.23 17.90
CA ARG A 217 -5.86 -4.88 17.48
C ARG A 217 -4.84 -4.30 18.45
N PHE A 218 -3.71 -3.85 17.92
CA PHE A 218 -2.66 -3.10 18.61
C PHE A 218 -2.61 -1.66 18.08
N SER A 219 -1.86 -0.78 18.73
CA SER A 219 -1.67 0.62 18.28
C SER A 219 -1.00 0.73 16.90
N TRP A 220 -0.24 -0.29 16.49
CA TRP A 220 0.53 -0.33 15.24
C TRP A 220 -0.11 -1.18 14.13
N GLY A 221 -1.17 -1.93 14.41
CA GLY A 221 -1.87 -2.76 13.43
C GLY A 221 -2.75 -3.83 14.08
N GLU A 222 -3.53 -4.51 13.27
CA GLU A 222 -4.28 -5.71 13.65
C GLU A 222 -3.45 -6.95 13.31
N VAL A 223 -3.43 -7.93 14.18
CA VAL A 223 -2.81 -9.24 13.93
C VAL A 223 -3.88 -10.32 14.04
N THR A 224 -4.01 -11.13 13.00
CA THR A 224 -4.86 -12.33 12.99
C THR A 224 -3.96 -13.54 12.88
N LEU A 225 -4.16 -14.50 13.78
CA LEU A 225 -3.51 -15.81 13.76
C LEU A 225 -4.51 -16.84 13.27
N GLU A 226 -4.10 -17.68 12.32
CA GLU A 226 -4.80 -18.88 11.89
C GLU A 226 -3.88 -20.07 12.16
N LEU A 227 -4.32 -21.01 12.99
CA LEU A 227 -3.50 -22.12 13.47
C LEU A 227 -4.12 -23.46 13.08
N ALA A 228 -3.30 -24.37 12.57
CA ALA A 228 -3.59 -25.79 12.50
C ALA A 228 -3.08 -26.43 13.78
N VAL A 229 -3.97 -26.99 14.61
CA VAL A 229 -3.61 -27.64 15.87
C VAL A 229 -3.79 -29.15 15.74
N GLU A 230 -2.72 -29.90 16.00
CA GLU A 230 -2.69 -31.38 15.98
C GLU A 230 -2.01 -31.88 17.23
N ASN A 231 -2.61 -32.88 17.89
CA ASN A 231 -2.07 -33.49 19.11
C ASN A 231 -1.67 -32.49 20.22
N GLY A 232 -2.43 -31.39 20.36
CA GLY A 232 -2.17 -30.34 21.34
C GLY A 232 -0.99 -29.41 21.03
N CYS A 233 -0.47 -29.46 19.80
CA CYS A 233 0.60 -28.59 19.34
C CYS A 233 0.20 -27.87 18.04
N VAL A 234 0.78 -26.71 17.79
CA VAL A 234 0.62 -25.95 16.54
C VAL A 234 1.41 -26.65 15.42
N ALA A 235 0.70 -27.33 14.51
CA ALA A 235 1.30 -27.99 13.35
C ALA A 235 1.68 -27.00 12.25
N ASP A 236 0.81 -26.01 11.98
CA ASP A 236 1.10 -24.93 11.04
C ASP A 236 0.41 -23.62 11.49
N ALA A 237 0.91 -22.49 11.02
CA ALA A 237 0.41 -21.17 11.38
C ALA A 237 0.47 -20.22 10.19
N ALA A 238 -0.58 -19.40 10.02
CA ALA A 238 -0.58 -18.21 9.19
C ALA A 238 -0.79 -16.95 10.06
N VAL A 239 -0.05 -15.88 9.73
CA VAL A 239 -0.12 -14.61 10.43
C VAL A 239 -0.48 -13.52 9.41
N TRP A 240 -1.61 -12.86 9.64
CA TRP A 240 -2.10 -11.79 8.79
C TRP A 240 -2.09 -10.46 9.55
N SER A 241 -1.80 -9.36 8.85
CA SER A 241 -1.75 -8.04 9.48
C SER A 241 -1.81 -6.88 8.48
N ASP A 242 -2.37 -5.76 8.93
CA ASP A 242 -2.30 -4.45 8.27
C ASP A 242 -1.18 -3.55 8.85
N ALA A 243 -0.25 -4.12 9.60
CA ALA A 243 0.91 -3.41 10.12
C ALA A 243 1.82 -2.89 9.00
N MET A 244 2.50 -1.76 9.27
CA MET A 244 3.45 -1.18 8.31
C MET A 244 4.74 -2.00 8.18
N ASP A 245 5.13 -2.73 9.23
CA ASP A 245 6.23 -3.68 9.18
C ASP A 245 5.84 -4.89 8.32
N ALA A 246 6.60 -5.13 7.27
CA ALA A 246 6.34 -6.21 6.31
C ALA A 246 7.00 -7.54 6.72
N GLU A 247 7.98 -7.52 7.60
CA GLU A 247 8.87 -8.66 7.84
C GLU A 247 8.51 -9.49 9.08
N PHE A 248 7.65 -9.00 10.00
CA PHE A 248 7.40 -9.69 11.27
C PHE A 248 6.52 -10.93 11.16
N ALA A 249 5.60 -11.01 10.20
CA ALA A 249 4.57 -12.04 10.15
C ALA A 249 5.13 -13.44 9.87
N ALA A 250 6.09 -13.57 8.95
CA ALA A 250 6.70 -14.85 8.60
C ALA A 250 7.54 -15.44 9.75
N PRO A 251 8.44 -14.70 10.42
CA PRO A 251 9.13 -15.19 11.61
C PRO A 251 8.19 -15.58 12.75
N LEU A 252 7.11 -14.81 12.97
CA LEU A 252 6.13 -15.14 14.00
C LEU A 252 5.40 -16.44 13.68
N ALA A 253 4.96 -16.64 12.43
CA ALA A 253 4.34 -17.89 12.01
C ALA A 253 5.29 -19.08 12.21
N GLN A 254 6.58 -18.91 11.89
CA GLN A 254 7.59 -19.95 12.10
C GLN A 254 7.81 -20.25 13.59
N ALA A 255 7.86 -19.23 14.44
CA ALA A 255 8.06 -19.39 15.89
C ALA A 255 6.89 -20.09 16.59
N LEU A 256 5.67 -19.97 16.04
CA LEU A 256 4.48 -20.63 16.60
C LEU A 256 4.44 -22.12 16.31
N ARG A 257 5.08 -22.60 15.24
CA ARG A 257 5.09 -24.04 14.90
C ARG A 257 5.80 -24.87 15.97
N GLY A 258 5.19 -25.97 16.36
CA GLY A 258 5.66 -26.85 17.41
C GLY A 258 5.35 -26.38 18.83
N CYS A 259 4.83 -25.18 19.03
CA CYS A 259 4.41 -24.71 20.33
C CYS A 259 3.22 -25.50 20.85
N ARG A 260 3.22 -25.78 22.16
CA ARG A 260 2.06 -26.38 22.82
C ARG A 260 0.89 -25.42 22.82
N PHE A 261 -0.26 -25.92 22.38
CA PHE A 261 -1.51 -25.16 22.39
C PHE A 261 -2.24 -25.41 23.72
N VAL A 262 -2.32 -24.40 24.58
CA VAL A 262 -2.91 -24.46 25.94
C VAL A 262 -3.76 -23.23 26.20
#